data_f1d10b6506fe5d0f6ec15c5f976f5783
#
_entry.id   f1d10b6506fe5d0f6ec15c5f976f5783
#
_cell.length_a   1.000
_cell.length_b   1.000
_cell.length_c   1.000
_cell.angle_alpha   90.00
_cell.angle_beta   90.00
_cell.angle_gamma   90.00
#
_symmetry.space_group_name_H-M   'P 1'
#
loop_
_entity.id
_entity.type
_entity.pdbx_description
1 polymer ?
#
loop_
_entity_poly.entity_id
_entity_poly.type
_entity_poly.pdbx_seq_one_letter_code
_entity_poly.pdbx_strand_id
1 'polypeptide(L)'
;MVKTYRNGVIAEVPINDIVVGDAILLQSGDKIPADGIIIDGDIKVDQSVLNGESREAKKRAIPEGWTDTDENTNFDSEYKVYRGAVVCSGNATMQVTVVGDKSVYGKIASELQTDDDRETPLKVKLGKLANGISKFGYIGGIAIAVAMLFKTIVMYTGGPAAFWADAGIFGLIEAIIQAVMLAVIIIVMAVPEGLPLMIAIVSAQNMGKMLKDNVLVRKVAGIETAGSLNILFSDKTGTITKGKLEAINFIDGAVNEYKTFDNIGGKLGDLLSLSIHKNTLSMISGDGKDRRVLGGNATERAILGYAMNTECKAVVKAVGNIPFNSTNKYSATQVEGEYDLSLIKGAPEKILQRCSHYYDKDGKKQPFDMTKLNAKIDELANRAIRVLAVATSEDALGEESLPAGNNWTLVGCLGIRDEVRPESVTAIKEVKGAGVQVVMITGDRKETAVAIAKEAGLIDSDSNLM
;
A
#
# COMPACT_ATOMS: atom_id res chain seq x y z
N MET A 1 16.45 0.17 20.31
CA MET A 1 16.74 -0.81 21.39
C MET A 1 15.57 -1.78 21.45
N VAL A 2 15.82 -3.05 21.79
CA VAL A 2 14.84 -4.13 21.84
C VAL A 2 14.97 -4.83 23.19
N LYS A 3 13.85 -5.08 23.85
CA LYS A 3 13.81 -5.74 25.16
C LYS A 3 13.94 -7.25 24.99
N THR A 4 15.08 -7.82 25.31
CA THR A 4 15.41 -9.23 25.10
C THR A 4 15.70 -9.91 26.43
N TYR A 5 15.20 -11.13 26.62
CA TYR A 5 15.57 -11.95 27.78
C TYR A 5 16.93 -12.58 27.54
N ARG A 6 17.93 -12.19 28.32
CA ARG A 6 19.28 -12.80 28.34
C ARG A 6 19.70 -13.10 29.78
N ASN A 7 20.15 -14.31 30.02
CA ASN A 7 20.57 -14.77 31.34
C ASN A 7 19.50 -14.59 32.45
N GLY A 8 18.23 -14.75 32.10
CA GLY A 8 17.08 -14.65 33.01
C GLY A 8 16.65 -13.23 33.38
N VAL A 9 17.25 -12.20 32.79
CA VAL A 9 16.86 -10.77 32.95
C VAL A 9 16.54 -10.13 31.63
N ILE A 10 15.65 -9.12 31.67
CA ILE A 10 15.35 -8.29 30.49
C ILE A 10 16.49 -7.29 30.30
N ALA A 11 17.15 -7.34 29.17
CA ALA A 11 18.18 -6.40 28.75
C ALA A 11 17.74 -5.67 27.47
N GLU A 12 18.10 -4.40 27.33
CA GLU A 12 17.92 -3.65 26.10
C GLU A 12 19.11 -3.88 25.15
N VAL A 13 18.84 -4.47 23.99
CA VAL A 13 19.85 -4.84 23.00
C VAL A 13 19.61 -4.03 21.70
N PRO A 14 20.65 -3.53 21.04
CA PRO A 14 20.51 -2.95 19.70
C PRO A 14 19.89 -3.95 18.72
N ILE A 15 19.05 -3.46 17.79
CA ILE A 15 18.37 -4.32 16.83
C ILE A 15 19.35 -5.16 15.96
N ASN A 16 20.55 -4.64 15.73
CA ASN A 16 21.59 -5.31 14.93
C ASN A 16 22.27 -6.45 15.69
N ASP A 17 22.11 -6.53 17.00
CA ASP A 17 22.74 -7.53 17.87
C ASP A 17 21.77 -8.67 18.26
N ILE A 18 20.59 -8.70 17.62
CA ILE A 18 19.59 -9.75 17.77
C ILE A 18 20.04 -10.97 16.98
N VAL A 19 19.98 -12.14 17.62
CA VAL A 19 20.34 -13.43 17.02
C VAL A 19 19.18 -14.43 17.08
N VAL A 20 19.25 -15.45 16.24
CA VAL A 20 18.30 -16.57 16.28
C VAL A 20 18.33 -17.24 17.64
N GLY A 21 17.15 -17.50 18.21
CA GLY A 21 16.97 -18.05 19.53
C GLY A 21 16.75 -17.01 20.65
N ASP A 22 16.99 -15.71 20.39
CA ASP A 22 16.67 -14.66 21.35
C ASP A 22 15.17 -14.64 21.66
N ALA A 23 14.81 -14.46 22.95
CA ALA A 23 13.43 -14.24 23.38
C ALA A 23 13.20 -12.74 23.60
N ILE A 24 12.26 -12.16 22.84
CA ILE A 24 12.00 -10.72 22.80
C ILE A 24 10.62 -10.42 23.38
N LEU A 25 10.55 -9.47 24.31
CA LEU A 25 9.31 -8.95 24.85
C LEU A 25 8.71 -7.93 23.86
N LEU A 26 7.49 -8.20 23.38
CA LEU A 26 6.71 -7.34 22.51
C LEU A 26 5.57 -6.69 23.29
N GLN A 27 5.42 -5.38 23.14
CA GLN A 27 4.37 -4.58 23.77
C GLN A 27 3.65 -3.72 22.73
N SER A 28 2.47 -3.25 23.07
CA SER A 28 1.71 -2.34 22.19
C SER A 28 2.55 -1.11 21.80
N GLY A 29 2.61 -0.83 20.48
CA GLY A 29 3.43 0.23 19.88
C GLY A 29 4.80 -0.23 19.42
N ASP A 30 5.28 -1.42 19.80
CA ASP A 30 6.58 -1.92 19.38
C ASP A 30 6.55 -2.36 17.90
N LYS A 31 7.66 -2.12 17.22
CA LYS A 31 7.91 -2.67 15.89
C LYS A 31 8.67 -3.99 16.01
N ILE A 32 8.15 -5.05 15.39
CA ILE A 32 8.76 -6.38 15.44
C ILE A 32 10.13 -6.35 14.76
N PRO A 33 11.22 -6.72 15.46
CA PRO A 33 12.57 -6.50 14.97
C PRO A 33 13.13 -7.62 14.06
N ALA A 34 12.56 -8.83 14.15
CA ALA A 34 13.00 -10.02 13.43
C ALA A 34 11.82 -10.95 13.17
N ASP A 35 11.97 -11.96 12.28
CA ASP A 35 10.94 -12.97 12.13
C ASP A 35 11.04 -14.00 13.26
N GLY A 36 9.89 -14.47 13.73
CA GLY A 36 9.84 -15.40 14.84
C GLY A 36 8.46 -15.97 15.10
N ILE A 37 8.35 -16.67 16.23
CA ILE A 37 7.12 -17.30 16.73
C ILE A 37 6.79 -16.76 18.10
N ILE A 38 5.51 -16.67 18.42
CA ILE A 38 5.06 -16.29 19.77
C ILE A 38 5.14 -17.52 20.66
N ILE A 39 5.90 -17.41 21.75
CA ILE A 39 6.09 -18.47 22.74
C ILE A 39 5.26 -18.26 24.02
N ASP A 40 4.83 -17.03 24.29
CA ASP A 40 3.99 -16.69 25.42
C ASP A 40 3.17 -15.42 25.13
N GLY A 41 1.93 -15.37 25.65
CA GLY A 41 1.03 -14.24 25.49
C GLY A 41 0.27 -14.21 24.16
N ASP A 42 -0.43 -13.10 23.94
CA ASP A 42 -1.16 -12.82 22.71
C ASP A 42 -1.10 -11.34 22.34
N ILE A 43 -1.02 -11.07 21.04
CA ILE A 43 -0.96 -9.72 20.47
C ILE A 43 -1.80 -9.60 19.20
N LYS A 44 -2.15 -8.37 18.86
CA LYS A 44 -2.63 -8.03 17.51
C LYS A 44 -1.57 -7.21 16.81
N VAL A 45 -1.28 -7.55 15.57
CA VAL A 45 -0.24 -6.90 14.78
C VAL A 45 -0.81 -6.34 13.48
N ASP A 46 -0.32 -5.17 13.09
CA ASP A 46 -0.50 -4.58 11.76
C ASP A 46 0.66 -5.06 10.87
N GLN A 47 0.33 -5.83 9.83
CA GLN A 47 1.26 -6.39 8.85
C GLN A 47 1.19 -5.68 7.50
N SER A 48 0.51 -4.53 7.41
CA SER A 48 0.26 -3.80 6.15
C SER A 48 1.54 -3.45 5.38
N VAL A 49 2.65 -3.25 6.10
CA VAL A 49 3.97 -2.99 5.49
C VAL A 49 4.49 -4.19 4.68
N LEU A 50 4.01 -5.40 4.97
CA LEU A 50 4.47 -6.66 4.36
C LEU A 50 3.50 -7.20 3.31
N ASN A 51 2.20 -7.14 3.58
CA ASN A 51 1.15 -7.71 2.73
C ASN A 51 0.19 -6.68 2.13
N GLY A 52 0.34 -5.39 2.46
CA GLY A 52 -0.54 -4.32 1.98
C GLY A 52 -1.92 -4.25 2.66
N GLU A 53 -2.27 -5.21 3.51
CA GLU A 53 -3.60 -5.32 4.11
C GLU A 53 -3.67 -4.61 5.46
N SER A 54 -4.59 -3.65 5.61
CA SER A 54 -4.76 -2.87 6.86
C SER A 54 -5.47 -3.64 7.98
N ARG A 55 -5.71 -4.94 7.80
CA ARG A 55 -6.37 -5.78 8.81
C ARG A 55 -5.37 -6.21 9.87
N GLU A 56 -5.70 -5.94 11.14
CA GLU A 56 -4.92 -6.45 12.28
C GLU A 56 -5.01 -7.99 12.35
N ALA A 57 -3.86 -8.64 12.36
CA ALA A 57 -3.74 -10.09 12.52
C ALA A 57 -3.59 -10.44 14.01
N LYS A 58 -4.37 -11.40 14.48
CA LYS A 58 -4.24 -11.94 15.85
C LYS A 58 -3.12 -12.97 15.88
N LYS A 59 -2.19 -12.82 16.83
CA LYS A 59 -1.07 -13.74 17.07
C LYS A 59 -1.11 -14.22 18.51
N ARG A 60 -0.86 -15.51 18.73
CA ARG A 60 -0.89 -16.16 20.04
C ARG A 60 0.26 -17.14 20.20
N ALA A 61 0.52 -17.53 21.44
CA ALA A 61 1.55 -18.52 21.75
C ALA A 61 1.32 -19.85 21.05
N ILE A 62 2.42 -20.49 20.63
CA ILE A 62 2.40 -21.85 20.04
C ILE A 62 1.89 -22.86 21.07
N PRO A 63 1.04 -23.83 20.67
CA PRO A 63 0.67 -24.92 21.54
C PRO A 63 1.86 -25.86 21.79
N GLU A 64 1.83 -26.59 22.90
CA GLU A 64 2.86 -27.58 23.24
C GLU A 64 3.01 -28.64 22.13
N GLY A 65 4.23 -28.89 21.68
CA GLY A 65 4.53 -29.81 20.58
C GLY A 65 4.30 -29.25 19.17
N TRP A 66 4.04 -27.96 19.02
CA TRP A 66 3.91 -27.33 17.70
C TRP A 66 5.22 -27.37 16.92
N THR A 67 5.14 -27.75 15.66
CA THR A 67 6.27 -27.71 14.71
C THR A 67 5.90 -26.88 13.49
N ASP A 68 6.84 -26.08 13.02
CA ASP A 68 6.66 -25.31 11.79
C ASP A 68 6.65 -26.23 10.56
N THR A 69 5.48 -26.41 9.96
CA THR A 69 5.30 -27.20 8.75
C THR A 69 5.22 -26.35 7.48
N ASP A 70 5.16 -25.01 7.61
CA ASP A 70 5.04 -24.09 6.49
C ASP A 70 6.44 -23.69 5.98
N GLU A 71 6.85 -24.23 4.84
CA GLU A 71 8.08 -23.80 4.13
C GLU A 71 7.95 -22.38 3.55
N ASN A 72 6.73 -21.90 3.34
CA ASN A 72 6.44 -20.60 2.75
C ASN A 72 6.02 -19.55 3.80
N THR A 73 6.16 -18.28 3.43
CA THR A 73 5.66 -17.16 4.24
C THR A 73 4.14 -17.23 4.34
N ASN A 74 3.63 -17.37 5.57
CA ASN A 74 2.20 -17.45 5.85
C ASN A 74 1.81 -16.33 6.81
N PHE A 75 1.31 -15.21 6.27
CA PHE A 75 0.87 -14.06 7.05
C PHE A 75 -0.39 -14.34 7.89
N ASP A 76 -1.20 -15.33 7.50
CA ASP A 76 -2.41 -15.74 8.22
C ASP A 76 -2.12 -16.67 9.41
N SER A 77 -0.89 -17.18 9.54
CA SER A 77 -0.50 -17.98 10.70
C SER A 77 -0.74 -17.22 12.00
N GLU A 78 -1.42 -17.84 12.95
CA GLU A 78 -1.67 -17.28 14.29
C GLU A 78 -0.44 -17.29 15.21
N TYR A 79 0.65 -17.95 14.80
CA TYR A 79 1.84 -18.18 15.64
C TYR A 79 3.06 -17.42 15.16
N LYS A 80 3.13 -17.09 13.86
CA LYS A 80 4.28 -16.44 13.23
C LYS A 80 4.15 -14.91 13.25
N VAL A 81 5.24 -14.26 13.55
CA VAL A 81 5.38 -12.79 13.49
C VAL A 81 6.56 -12.43 12.60
N TYR A 82 6.47 -11.31 11.93
CA TYR A 82 7.42 -10.92 10.89
C TYR A 82 8.01 -9.54 11.14
N ARG A 83 9.30 -9.40 10.82
CA ARG A 83 10.03 -8.13 10.91
C ARG A 83 9.29 -7.00 10.18
N GLY A 84 9.16 -5.87 10.86
CA GLY A 84 8.56 -4.67 10.28
C GLY A 84 7.09 -4.47 10.61
N ALA A 85 6.35 -5.53 11.03
CA ALA A 85 5.00 -5.39 11.54
C ALA A 85 4.98 -4.63 12.88
N VAL A 86 3.85 -4.00 13.20
CA VAL A 86 3.67 -3.18 14.41
C VAL A 86 2.67 -3.84 15.34
N VAL A 87 3.00 -3.93 16.63
CA VAL A 87 2.09 -4.44 17.65
C VAL A 87 1.02 -3.39 17.97
N CYS A 88 -0.24 -3.67 17.64
CA CYS A 88 -1.36 -2.77 17.88
C CYS A 88 -1.91 -2.87 19.32
N SER A 89 -1.94 -4.07 19.88
CA SER A 89 -2.45 -4.32 21.23
C SER A 89 -1.94 -5.65 21.80
N GLY A 90 -1.95 -5.78 23.12
CA GLY A 90 -1.52 -6.98 23.84
C GLY A 90 -0.04 -6.97 24.19
N ASN A 91 0.40 -8.04 24.86
CA ASN A 91 1.80 -8.29 25.24
C ASN A 91 2.12 -9.74 24.92
N ALA A 92 3.32 -9.98 24.41
CA ALA A 92 3.77 -11.34 24.10
C ALA A 92 5.30 -11.44 24.19
N THR A 93 5.77 -12.66 24.34
CA THR A 93 7.18 -13.00 24.16
C THR A 93 7.33 -13.76 22.85
N MET A 94 8.19 -13.28 21.96
CA MET A 94 8.54 -13.97 20.73
C MET A 94 9.91 -14.63 20.83
N GLN A 95 10.08 -15.79 20.21
CA GLN A 95 11.37 -16.38 19.92
C GLN A 95 11.78 -16.06 18.49
N VAL A 96 12.98 -15.52 18.32
CA VAL A 96 13.55 -15.18 17.00
C VAL A 96 13.93 -16.44 16.25
N THR A 97 13.41 -16.61 15.04
CA THR A 97 13.73 -17.75 14.16
C THR A 97 14.58 -17.35 12.96
N VAL A 98 14.40 -16.11 12.44
CA VAL A 98 15.14 -15.62 11.26
C VAL A 98 15.53 -14.15 11.46
N VAL A 99 16.76 -13.79 11.09
CA VAL A 99 17.31 -12.43 11.19
C VAL A 99 17.90 -11.93 9.88
N GLY A 100 18.06 -10.61 9.77
CA GLY A 100 18.78 -9.94 8.66
C GLY A 100 18.10 -10.13 7.31
N ASP A 101 18.92 -10.37 6.28
CA ASP A 101 18.47 -10.48 4.88
C ASP A 101 17.66 -11.76 4.60
N LYS A 102 17.73 -12.75 5.49
CA LYS A 102 16.94 -13.98 5.39
C LYS A 102 15.51 -13.81 5.88
N SER A 103 15.22 -12.74 6.65
CA SER A 103 13.84 -12.40 7.06
C SER A 103 12.96 -12.07 5.85
N VAL A 104 11.65 -12.18 6.00
CA VAL A 104 10.68 -11.82 4.94
C VAL A 104 10.93 -10.39 4.45
N TYR A 105 11.07 -9.46 5.37
CA TYR A 105 11.39 -8.06 5.05
C TYR A 105 12.76 -7.92 4.35
N GLY A 106 13.77 -8.70 4.77
CA GLY A 106 15.09 -8.73 4.16
C GLY A 106 15.05 -9.24 2.71
N LYS A 107 14.30 -10.32 2.45
CA LYS A 107 14.10 -10.85 1.10
C LYS A 107 13.43 -9.82 0.18
N ILE A 108 12.35 -9.17 0.62
CA ILE A 108 11.70 -8.08 -0.13
C ILE A 108 12.72 -6.97 -0.44
N ALA A 109 13.51 -6.56 0.55
CA ALA A 109 14.53 -5.52 0.36
C ALA A 109 15.63 -5.96 -0.63
N SER A 110 16.06 -7.23 -0.59
CA SER A 110 17.06 -7.75 -1.51
C SER A 110 16.54 -7.90 -2.94
N GLU A 111 15.31 -8.34 -3.12
CA GLU A 111 14.66 -8.42 -4.44
C GLU A 111 14.52 -7.03 -5.10
N LEU A 112 14.26 -5.99 -4.28
CA LEU A 112 14.24 -4.61 -4.77
C LEU A 112 15.62 -4.07 -5.16
N GLN A 113 16.71 -4.72 -4.71
CA GLN A 113 18.10 -4.35 -5.02
C GLN A 113 18.71 -5.19 -6.15
N THR A 114 18.11 -6.35 -6.50
CA THR A 114 18.57 -7.15 -7.63
C THR A 114 18.47 -6.31 -8.90
N ASP A 115 19.63 -6.12 -9.55
CA ASP A 115 19.69 -5.50 -10.87
C ASP A 115 19.10 -6.51 -11.88
N ASP A 116 17.91 -6.22 -12.34
CA ASP A 116 17.34 -6.90 -13.50
C ASP A 116 18.08 -6.34 -14.73
N ASP A 117 19.06 -7.10 -15.21
CA ASP A 117 19.88 -6.76 -16.40
C ASP A 117 19.10 -6.82 -17.72
N ARG A 118 17.76 -6.85 -17.65
CA ARG A 118 16.93 -6.82 -18.86
C ARG A 118 17.14 -5.51 -19.60
N GLU A 119 17.53 -5.64 -20.87
CA GLU A 119 17.64 -4.48 -21.74
C GLU A 119 16.29 -3.82 -21.97
N THR A 120 16.25 -2.48 -21.86
CA THR A 120 15.03 -1.73 -22.14
C THR A 120 14.63 -1.83 -23.61
N PRO A 121 13.33 -1.74 -23.95
CA PRO A 121 12.85 -1.80 -25.34
C PRO A 121 13.53 -0.78 -26.27
N LEU A 122 13.83 0.42 -25.75
CA LEU A 122 14.54 1.46 -26.51
C LEU A 122 16.00 1.05 -26.76
N LYS A 123 16.70 0.57 -25.75
CA LYS A 123 18.09 0.09 -25.87
C LYS A 123 18.20 -1.01 -26.93
N VAL A 124 17.25 -1.96 -26.94
CA VAL A 124 17.18 -3.02 -27.96
C VAL A 124 16.95 -2.42 -29.36
N LYS A 125 15.99 -1.49 -29.49
CA LYS A 125 15.72 -0.83 -30.82
C LYS A 125 16.92 -0.03 -31.30
N LEU A 126 17.55 0.74 -30.42
CA LEU A 126 18.74 1.54 -30.74
C LEU A 126 19.95 0.67 -31.05
N GLY A 127 20.13 -0.45 -30.35
CA GLY A 127 21.16 -1.45 -30.66
C GLY A 127 20.99 -2.02 -32.05
N LYS A 128 19.74 -2.36 -32.45
CA LYS A 128 19.44 -2.82 -33.82
C LYS A 128 19.75 -1.74 -34.88
N LEU A 129 19.42 -0.49 -34.60
CA LEU A 129 19.71 0.64 -35.49
C LEU A 129 21.23 0.87 -35.61
N ALA A 130 21.93 0.91 -34.49
CA ALA A 130 23.40 1.06 -34.46
C ALA A 130 24.10 -0.06 -35.21
N ASN A 131 23.68 -1.32 -35.01
CA ASN A 131 24.20 -2.46 -35.75
C ASN A 131 23.92 -2.37 -37.26
N GLY A 132 22.74 -1.86 -37.65
CA GLY A 132 22.41 -1.58 -39.04
C GLY A 132 23.35 -0.56 -39.66
N ILE A 133 23.53 0.59 -39.00
CA ILE A 133 24.43 1.65 -39.46
C ILE A 133 25.90 1.15 -39.53
N SER A 134 26.36 0.41 -38.53
CA SER A 134 27.71 -0.16 -38.51
C SER A 134 27.94 -1.15 -39.69
N LYS A 135 26.93 -1.97 -40.01
CA LYS A 135 27.02 -2.85 -41.20
C LYS A 135 27.19 -2.08 -42.50
N PHE A 136 26.44 -0.96 -42.66
CA PHE A 136 26.63 -0.06 -43.82
C PHE A 136 28.02 0.56 -43.81
N GLY A 137 28.55 0.96 -42.64
CA GLY A 137 29.90 1.45 -42.48
C GLY A 137 30.96 0.43 -42.87
N TYR A 138 30.83 -0.83 -42.47
CA TYR A 138 31.76 -1.92 -42.88
C TYR A 138 31.72 -2.18 -44.38
N ILE A 139 30.51 -2.30 -44.95
CA ILE A 139 30.37 -2.52 -46.39
C ILE A 139 30.95 -1.33 -47.18
N GLY A 140 30.62 -0.12 -46.78
CA GLY A 140 31.12 1.11 -47.39
C GLY A 140 32.66 1.24 -47.27
N GLY A 141 33.21 0.97 -46.09
CA GLY A 141 34.66 1.01 -45.87
C GLY A 141 35.41 -0.01 -46.74
N ILE A 142 34.91 -1.26 -46.83
CA ILE A 142 35.49 -2.27 -47.71
C ILE A 142 35.37 -1.88 -49.19
N ALA A 143 34.22 -1.40 -49.62
CA ALA A 143 34.01 -0.96 -51.00
C ALA A 143 34.94 0.18 -51.42
N ILE A 144 35.15 1.13 -50.53
CA ILE A 144 36.07 2.26 -50.78
C ILE A 144 37.51 1.80 -50.74
N ALA A 145 37.90 0.90 -49.84
CA ALA A 145 39.26 0.31 -49.87
C ALA A 145 39.55 -0.42 -51.18
N VAL A 146 38.60 -1.23 -51.66
CA VAL A 146 38.71 -1.93 -52.94
C VAL A 146 38.80 -0.95 -54.11
N ALA A 147 37.96 0.09 -54.12
CA ALA A 147 37.96 1.11 -55.16
C ALA A 147 39.25 1.92 -55.15
N MET A 148 39.84 2.20 -53.99
CA MET A 148 41.12 2.90 -53.84
C MET A 148 42.28 2.02 -54.37
N LEU A 149 42.33 0.75 -54.02
CA LEU A 149 43.32 -0.21 -54.55
C LEU A 149 43.18 -0.32 -56.05
N PHE A 150 41.94 -0.47 -56.55
CA PHE A 150 41.70 -0.51 -57.97
C PHE A 150 42.21 0.74 -58.68
N LYS A 151 41.91 1.93 -58.16
CA LYS A 151 42.40 3.23 -58.70
C LYS A 151 43.95 3.26 -58.69
N THR A 152 44.58 2.90 -57.56
CA THR A 152 46.01 3.00 -57.38
C THR A 152 46.78 2.00 -58.26
N ILE A 153 46.28 0.77 -58.44
CA ILE A 153 46.98 -0.28 -59.17
C ILE A 153 46.56 -0.32 -60.64
N VAL A 154 45.26 -0.32 -60.92
CA VAL A 154 44.70 -0.59 -62.28
C VAL A 154 44.68 0.71 -63.11
N MET A 155 44.34 1.84 -62.49
CA MET A 155 44.30 3.15 -63.16
C MET A 155 45.62 3.92 -63.04
N TYR A 156 46.73 3.26 -62.70
CA TYR A 156 48.05 3.87 -62.70
C TYR A 156 48.44 4.33 -64.12
N THR A 157 49.16 5.46 -64.16
CA THR A 157 49.60 6.02 -65.46
C THR A 157 50.52 5.01 -66.15
N GLY A 158 50.08 4.38 -67.24
CA GLY A 158 50.75 3.29 -67.90
C GLY A 158 50.22 1.88 -67.56
N GLY A 159 49.19 1.77 -66.69
CA GLY A 159 48.53 0.52 -66.29
C GLY A 159 49.26 -0.29 -65.21
N PRO A 160 48.71 -1.47 -64.83
CA PRO A 160 49.25 -2.30 -63.76
C PRO A 160 50.69 -2.72 -63.95
N ALA A 161 51.15 -2.92 -65.16
CA ALA A 161 52.54 -3.30 -65.48
C ALA A 161 53.52 -2.15 -65.14
N ALA A 162 53.14 -0.89 -65.44
CA ALA A 162 53.94 0.25 -65.06
C ALA A 162 53.98 0.46 -63.55
N PHE A 163 52.86 0.23 -62.85
CA PHE A 163 52.81 0.24 -61.37
C PHE A 163 53.86 -0.73 -60.76
N TRP A 164 53.91 -1.96 -61.25
CA TRP A 164 54.87 -2.94 -60.77
C TRP A 164 56.34 -2.60 -61.11
N ALA A 165 56.58 -1.99 -62.23
CA ALA A 165 57.91 -1.55 -62.63
C ALA A 165 58.43 -0.37 -61.79
N ASP A 166 57.57 0.60 -61.49
CA ASP A 166 57.95 1.84 -60.82
C ASP A 166 57.90 1.71 -59.26
N ALA A 167 56.82 1.13 -58.70
CA ALA A 167 56.56 1.08 -57.26
C ALA A 167 56.87 -0.28 -56.61
N GLY A 168 56.79 -1.38 -57.38
CA GLY A 168 57.09 -2.71 -56.90
C GLY A 168 56.28 -3.16 -55.67
N ILE A 169 56.87 -4.05 -54.88
CA ILE A 169 56.20 -4.58 -53.69
C ILE A 169 55.99 -3.53 -52.58
N PHE A 170 56.92 -2.55 -52.47
CA PHE A 170 56.80 -1.50 -51.49
C PHE A 170 55.66 -0.55 -51.81
N GLY A 171 55.42 -0.22 -53.06
CA GLY A 171 54.25 0.58 -53.49
C GLY A 171 52.95 -0.13 -53.28
N LEU A 172 52.90 -1.47 -53.43
CA LEU A 172 51.72 -2.26 -53.07
C LEU A 172 51.40 -2.23 -51.55
N ILE A 173 52.44 -2.37 -50.72
CA ILE A 173 52.29 -2.30 -49.27
C ILE A 173 51.76 -0.91 -48.87
N GLU A 174 52.32 0.17 -49.44
CA GLU A 174 51.85 1.52 -49.18
C GLU A 174 50.40 1.75 -49.61
N ALA A 175 50.00 1.25 -50.80
CA ALA A 175 48.64 1.34 -51.28
C ALA A 175 47.65 0.57 -50.39
N ILE A 176 48.04 -0.61 -49.88
CA ILE A 176 47.24 -1.40 -48.93
C ILE A 176 47.07 -0.62 -47.60
N ILE A 177 48.16 -0.11 -47.03
CA ILE A 177 48.11 0.65 -45.80
C ILE A 177 47.17 1.89 -45.92
N GLN A 178 47.28 2.64 -47.02
CA GLN A 178 46.42 3.80 -47.29
C GLN A 178 44.94 3.38 -47.45
N ALA A 179 44.64 2.28 -48.15
CA ALA A 179 43.30 1.75 -48.32
C ALA A 179 42.70 1.30 -47.00
N VAL A 180 43.49 0.61 -46.16
CA VAL A 180 43.07 0.18 -44.82
C VAL A 180 42.81 1.38 -43.88
N MET A 181 43.72 2.36 -43.91
CA MET A 181 43.52 3.58 -43.09
C MET A 181 42.21 4.29 -43.48
N LEU A 182 41.91 4.45 -44.77
CA LEU A 182 40.72 5.07 -45.26
C LEU A 182 39.48 4.26 -44.87
N ALA A 183 39.53 2.94 -44.99
CA ALA A 183 38.44 2.06 -44.56
C ALA A 183 38.15 2.18 -43.06
N VAL A 184 39.17 2.19 -42.21
CA VAL A 184 39.06 2.36 -40.77
C VAL A 184 38.42 3.73 -40.40
N ILE A 185 38.85 4.81 -41.06
CA ILE A 185 38.25 6.12 -40.83
C ILE A 185 36.73 6.11 -41.13
N ILE A 186 36.33 5.53 -42.25
CA ILE A 186 34.92 5.43 -42.64
C ILE A 186 34.11 4.58 -41.66
N ILE A 187 34.66 3.45 -41.24
CA ILE A 187 34.01 2.56 -40.24
C ILE A 187 33.83 3.28 -38.93
N VAL A 188 34.88 3.94 -38.43
CA VAL A 188 34.80 4.69 -37.16
C VAL A 188 33.79 5.85 -37.24
N MET A 189 33.77 6.60 -38.35
CA MET A 189 32.79 7.67 -38.56
C MET A 189 31.33 7.17 -38.68
N ALA A 190 31.13 5.93 -39.13
CA ALA A 190 29.82 5.36 -39.23
C ALA A 190 29.24 4.88 -37.89
N VAL A 191 30.05 4.69 -36.85
CA VAL A 191 29.58 4.25 -35.53
C VAL A 191 28.93 5.44 -34.79
N PRO A 192 27.63 5.33 -34.39
CA PRO A 192 26.93 6.44 -33.76
C PRO A 192 27.28 6.53 -32.26
N GLU A 193 28.51 6.92 -31.92
CA GLU A 193 29.01 6.98 -30.53
C GLU A 193 28.25 7.97 -29.64
N GLY A 194 27.62 9.01 -30.21
CA GLY A 194 26.84 9.99 -29.51
C GLY A 194 25.47 9.51 -29.00
N LEU A 195 24.99 8.38 -29.52
CA LEU A 195 23.62 7.91 -29.22
C LEU A 195 23.44 7.52 -27.75
N PRO A 196 24.33 6.72 -27.11
CA PRO A 196 24.23 6.41 -25.68
C PRO A 196 24.32 7.62 -24.78
N LEU A 197 25.18 8.60 -25.14
CA LEU A 197 25.34 9.83 -24.40
C LEU A 197 24.06 10.69 -24.43
N MET A 198 23.43 10.81 -25.60
CA MET A 198 22.17 11.55 -25.74
C MET A 198 21.05 10.93 -24.90
N ILE A 199 20.95 9.59 -24.86
CA ILE A 199 19.98 8.89 -24.02
C ILE A 199 20.22 9.22 -22.54
N ALA A 200 21.46 9.15 -22.08
CA ALA A 200 21.82 9.46 -20.70
C ALA A 200 21.44 10.92 -20.33
N ILE A 201 21.72 11.89 -21.20
CA ILE A 201 21.39 13.31 -20.97
C ILE A 201 19.87 13.52 -20.90
N VAL A 202 19.11 12.97 -21.85
CA VAL A 202 17.64 13.10 -21.88
C VAL A 202 17.01 12.43 -20.67
N SER A 203 17.50 11.24 -20.29
CA SER A 203 17.03 10.55 -19.10
C SER A 203 17.32 11.32 -17.83
N ALA A 204 18.50 11.91 -17.69
CA ALA A 204 18.86 12.75 -16.55
C ALA A 204 17.96 14.00 -16.45
N GLN A 205 17.65 14.65 -17.59
CA GLN A 205 16.71 15.79 -17.61
C GLN A 205 15.30 15.37 -17.21
N ASN A 206 14.83 14.21 -17.66
CA ASN A 206 13.51 13.68 -17.31
C ASN A 206 13.46 13.31 -15.81
N MET A 207 14.51 12.71 -15.23
CA MET A 207 14.59 12.51 -13.78
C MET A 207 14.45 13.82 -13.00
N GLY A 208 15.11 14.89 -13.47
CA GLY A 208 14.98 16.21 -12.85
C GLY A 208 13.56 16.79 -12.92
N LYS A 209 12.80 16.51 -13.98
CA LYS A 209 11.38 16.89 -14.08
C LYS A 209 10.52 16.06 -13.13
N MET A 210 10.69 14.75 -13.13
CA MET A 210 9.93 13.84 -12.26
C MET A 210 10.17 14.12 -10.77
N LEU A 211 11.38 14.50 -10.39
CA LEU A 211 11.68 14.90 -9.01
C LEU A 211 10.88 16.14 -8.57
N LYS A 212 10.63 17.09 -9.48
CA LYS A 212 9.76 18.26 -9.19
C LYS A 212 8.32 17.86 -8.93
N ASP A 213 7.87 16.75 -9.52
CA ASP A 213 6.55 16.18 -9.30
C ASP A 213 6.54 15.15 -8.14
N ASN A 214 7.55 15.20 -7.25
CA ASN A 214 7.74 14.30 -6.10
C ASN A 214 7.93 12.82 -6.47
N VAL A 215 8.38 12.52 -7.69
CA VAL A 215 8.71 11.16 -8.14
C VAL A 215 10.22 10.96 -8.11
N LEU A 216 10.70 10.16 -7.16
CA LEU A 216 12.10 9.78 -7.06
C LEU A 216 12.39 8.56 -7.94
N VAL A 217 13.11 8.77 -9.04
CA VAL A 217 13.53 7.67 -9.91
C VAL A 217 14.80 7.02 -9.36
N ARG A 218 14.74 5.75 -9.05
CA ARG A 218 15.88 4.97 -8.53
C ARG A 218 16.70 4.30 -9.64
N LYS A 219 16.06 3.89 -10.73
CA LYS A 219 16.70 3.27 -11.91
C LYS A 219 16.28 4.01 -13.18
N VAL A 220 17.24 4.46 -13.98
CA VAL A 220 16.99 5.21 -15.23
C VAL A 220 16.20 4.37 -16.23
N ALA A 221 16.50 3.08 -16.32
CA ALA A 221 15.79 2.12 -17.15
C ALA A 221 14.27 2.06 -16.84
N GLY A 222 13.86 2.36 -15.60
CA GLY A 222 12.46 2.40 -15.21
C GLY A 222 11.64 3.49 -15.91
N ILE A 223 12.23 4.66 -16.19
CA ILE A 223 11.55 5.74 -16.92
C ILE A 223 11.20 5.29 -18.34
N GLU A 224 12.17 4.66 -18.97
CA GLU A 224 12.07 4.20 -20.35
C GLU A 224 11.03 3.07 -20.47
N THR A 225 11.04 2.14 -19.52
CA THR A 225 10.07 1.04 -19.45
C THR A 225 8.66 1.57 -19.16
N ALA A 226 8.52 2.54 -18.24
CA ALA A 226 7.23 3.17 -17.94
C ALA A 226 6.61 3.86 -19.16
N GLY A 227 7.42 4.45 -20.04
CA GLY A 227 6.95 5.07 -21.30
C GLY A 227 6.46 4.06 -22.35
N SER A 228 6.70 2.76 -22.18
CA SER A 228 6.31 1.69 -23.12
C SER A 228 5.38 0.64 -22.50
N LEU A 229 4.71 0.97 -21.40
CA LEU A 229 3.76 0.06 -20.74
C LEU A 229 2.55 -0.23 -21.62
N ASN A 230 2.15 -1.51 -21.64
CA ASN A 230 0.89 -1.97 -22.21
C ASN A 230 -0.12 -2.29 -21.10
N ILE A 231 0.38 -2.78 -19.95
CA ILE A 231 -0.44 -3.15 -18.80
C ILE A 231 0.22 -2.58 -17.55
N LEU A 232 -0.57 -1.90 -16.72
CA LEU A 232 -0.19 -1.40 -15.41
C LEU A 232 -0.94 -2.17 -14.33
N PHE A 233 -0.23 -2.94 -13.52
CA PHE A 233 -0.77 -3.55 -12.32
C PHE A 233 -0.65 -2.59 -11.14
N SER A 234 -1.78 -2.29 -10.50
CA SER A 234 -1.84 -1.38 -9.36
C SER A 234 -2.45 -2.07 -8.15
N ASP A 235 -1.83 -1.89 -6.99
CA ASP A 235 -2.45 -2.26 -5.72
C ASP A 235 -3.64 -1.33 -5.42
N LYS A 236 -4.64 -1.86 -4.69
CA LYS A 236 -5.78 -1.08 -4.22
C LYS A 236 -5.41 -0.22 -3.03
N THR A 237 -4.92 -0.86 -1.96
CA THR A 237 -4.77 -0.25 -0.62
C THR A 237 -3.57 0.69 -0.56
N GLY A 238 -3.81 1.96 -0.22
CA GLY A 238 -2.73 2.96 -0.13
C GLY A 238 -2.21 3.47 -1.48
N THR A 239 -2.66 2.89 -2.62
CA THR A 239 -2.32 3.32 -3.98
C THR A 239 -3.55 3.94 -4.67
N ILE A 240 -4.56 3.15 -5.02
CA ILE A 240 -5.82 3.65 -5.58
C ILE A 240 -6.66 4.31 -4.47
N THR A 241 -6.63 3.74 -3.26
CA THR A 241 -7.29 4.28 -2.07
C THR A 241 -6.28 4.97 -1.14
N LYS A 242 -6.77 5.67 -0.12
CA LYS A 242 -5.94 6.38 0.87
C LYS A 242 -5.14 5.43 1.77
N GLY A 243 -5.53 4.15 1.88
CA GLY A 243 -4.90 3.15 2.74
C GLY A 243 -5.24 3.30 4.22
N LYS A 244 -6.26 4.08 4.54
CA LYS A 244 -6.76 4.25 5.91
C LYS A 244 -8.28 4.28 5.93
N LEU A 245 -8.86 3.67 6.97
CA LEU A 245 -10.30 3.74 7.18
C LEU A 245 -10.69 5.13 7.65
N GLU A 246 -11.73 5.70 7.03
CA GLU A 246 -12.36 6.96 7.43
C GLU A 246 -13.89 6.74 7.56
N ALA A 247 -14.50 7.37 8.57
CA ALA A 247 -15.95 7.44 8.65
C ALA A 247 -16.41 8.56 7.70
N ILE A 248 -17.23 8.20 6.72
CA ILE A 248 -17.60 9.08 5.59
C ILE A 248 -18.99 9.65 5.71
N ASN A 249 -19.86 9.03 6.49
CA ASN A 249 -21.20 9.49 6.75
C ASN A 249 -21.75 8.95 8.08
N PHE A 250 -22.79 9.61 8.56
CA PHE A 250 -23.64 9.14 9.64
C PHE A 250 -25.08 9.07 9.14
N ILE A 251 -25.82 8.05 9.56
CA ILE A 251 -27.23 7.84 9.21
C ILE A 251 -28.01 7.71 10.51
N ASP A 252 -29.02 8.57 10.70
CA ASP A 252 -29.90 8.52 11.86
C ASP A 252 -30.97 7.39 11.72
N GLY A 253 -31.76 7.19 12.77
CA GLY A 253 -32.82 6.17 12.76
C GLY A 253 -34.00 6.48 11.83
N ALA A 254 -34.14 7.72 11.34
CA ALA A 254 -35.07 8.14 10.30
C ALA A 254 -34.52 7.98 8.88
N VAL A 255 -33.29 7.43 8.74
CA VAL A 255 -32.57 7.24 7.45
C VAL A 255 -32.12 8.54 6.79
N ASN A 256 -31.96 9.64 7.55
CA ASN A 256 -31.30 10.82 7.05
C ASN A 256 -29.77 10.60 7.07
N GLU A 257 -29.09 11.04 5.99
CA GLU A 257 -27.65 10.88 5.82
C GLU A 257 -26.90 12.20 6.02
N TYR A 258 -25.84 12.19 6.84
CA TYR A 258 -25.00 13.34 7.17
C TYR A 258 -23.56 13.03 6.79
N LYS A 259 -22.96 13.85 5.92
CA LYS A 259 -21.57 13.65 5.45
C LYS A 259 -20.53 14.14 6.45
N THR A 260 -20.83 15.10 7.27
CA THR A 260 -19.93 15.66 8.28
C THR A 260 -20.62 15.71 9.64
N PHE A 261 -19.85 15.63 10.70
CA PHE A 261 -20.38 15.65 12.07
C PHE A 261 -21.16 16.95 12.35
N ASP A 262 -20.66 18.09 11.87
CA ASP A 262 -21.26 19.41 12.11
C ASP A 262 -22.69 19.55 11.57
N ASN A 263 -23.06 18.74 10.57
CA ASN A 263 -24.40 18.76 9.98
C ASN A 263 -25.46 18.03 10.81
N ILE A 264 -25.04 17.21 11.81
CA ILE A 264 -25.96 16.44 12.66
C ILE A 264 -26.70 17.38 13.61
N GLY A 265 -25.95 18.16 14.38
CA GLY A 265 -26.48 19.15 15.30
C GLY A 265 -27.41 18.60 16.39
N GLY A 266 -27.88 19.48 17.28
CA GLY A 266 -28.85 19.18 18.33
C GLY A 266 -28.39 18.10 19.33
N LYS A 267 -29.34 17.60 20.11
CA LYS A 267 -29.07 16.56 21.12
C LYS A 267 -28.60 15.23 20.51
N LEU A 268 -28.99 14.92 19.27
CA LEU A 268 -28.51 13.74 18.56
C LEU A 268 -26.99 13.82 18.34
N GLY A 269 -26.46 15.00 17.94
CA GLY A 269 -25.03 15.23 17.81
C GLY A 269 -24.30 15.10 19.16
N ASP A 270 -24.88 15.60 20.26
CA ASP A 270 -24.30 15.47 21.60
C ASP A 270 -24.22 13.99 22.05
N LEU A 271 -25.29 13.20 21.82
CA LEU A 271 -25.31 11.75 22.12
C LEU A 271 -24.32 10.95 21.25
N LEU A 272 -24.19 11.29 19.97
CA LEU A 272 -23.20 10.68 19.10
C LEU A 272 -21.79 11.04 19.55
N SER A 273 -21.52 12.31 19.87
CA SER A 273 -20.24 12.78 20.41
C SER A 273 -19.90 12.03 21.70
N LEU A 274 -20.82 11.93 22.64
CA LEU A 274 -20.67 11.18 23.88
C LEU A 274 -20.27 9.71 23.58
N SER A 275 -21.02 9.05 22.69
CA SER A 275 -20.77 7.65 22.34
C SER A 275 -19.41 7.43 21.68
N ILE A 276 -18.99 8.35 20.79
CA ILE A 276 -17.71 8.26 20.10
C ILE A 276 -16.54 8.49 21.05
N HIS A 277 -16.60 9.53 21.91
CA HIS A 277 -15.48 9.91 22.77
C HIS A 277 -15.33 9.04 24.02
N LYS A 278 -16.42 8.49 24.54
CA LYS A 278 -16.37 7.71 25.80
C LYS A 278 -16.30 6.18 25.57
N ASN A 279 -16.80 5.69 24.44
CA ASN A 279 -16.69 4.29 24.09
C ASN A 279 -15.57 4.06 23.04
N THR A 280 -14.32 4.35 23.40
CA THR A 280 -13.15 4.17 22.53
C THR A 280 -11.88 4.00 23.35
N LEU A 281 -10.93 3.25 22.79
CA LEU A 281 -9.54 3.17 23.26
C LEU A 281 -8.61 4.14 22.50
N SER A 282 -9.14 4.86 21.51
CA SER A 282 -8.39 5.89 20.77
C SER A 282 -8.44 7.23 21.50
N MET A 283 -7.44 8.06 21.27
CA MET A 283 -7.36 9.41 21.83
C MET A 283 -6.96 10.43 20.76
N ILE A 284 -7.38 11.67 20.93
CA ILE A 284 -6.94 12.78 20.10
C ILE A 284 -5.68 13.38 20.74
N SER A 285 -4.62 13.53 19.96
CA SER A 285 -3.35 14.15 20.38
C SER A 285 -2.99 15.28 19.44
N GLY A 286 -2.28 16.28 19.97
CA GLY A 286 -1.88 17.49 19.24
C GLY A 286 -2.93 18.58 19.24
N ASP A 287 -2.53 19.79 18.79
CA ASP A 287 -3.36 20.99 18.76
C ASP A 287 -3.49 21.52 17.32
N GLY A 288 -4.63 22.16 17.03
CA GLY A 288 -4.88 22.84 15.76
C GLY A 288 -4.74 21.89 14.55
N LYS A 289 -3.82 22.21 13.61
CA LYS A 289 -3.59 21.42 12.38
C LYS A 289 -2.84 20.12 12.61
N ASP A 290 -2.19 19.96 13.77
CA ASP A 290 -1.42 18.76 14.11
C ASP A 290 -2.23 17.72 14.89
N ARG A 291 -3.53 17.92 15.03
CA ARG A 291 -4.44 16.96 15.66
C ARG A 291 -4.41 15.63 14.95
N ARG A 292 -4.17 14.55 15.71
CA ARG A 292 -4.12 13.17 15.21
C ARG A 292 -4.86 12.25 16.16
N VAL A 293 -5.49 11.23 15.60
CA VAL A 293 -6.10 10.17 16.41
C VAL A 293 -5.08 9.05 16.58
N LEU A 294 -4.79 8.69 17.82
CA LEU A 294 -3.83 7.67 18.21
C LEU A 294 -4.50 6.57 19.05
N GLY A 295 -3.88 5.38 19.08
CA GLY A 295 -4.39 4.24 19.86
C GLY A 295 -5.60 3.56 19.23
N GLY A 296 -6.17 2.60 19.94
CA GLY A 296 -7.33 1.82 19.48
C GLY A 296 -7.10 1.08 18.16
N ASN A 297 -8.16 0.46 17.66
CA ASN A 297 -8.13 -0.21 16.34
C ASN A 297 -8.45 0.78 15.19
N ALA A 298 -8.25 0.35 13.93
CA ALA A 298 -8.45 1.19 12.76
C ALA A 298 -9.89 1.76 12.64
N THR A 299 -10.91 0.98 13.04
CA THR A 299 -12.31 1.40 13.06
C THR A 299 -12.55 2.47 14.12
N GLU A 300 -11.98 2.33 15.31
CA GLU A 300 -12.08 3.34 16.38
C GLU A 300 -11.41 4.63 15.99
N ARG A 301 -10.23 4.57 15.37
CA ARG A 301 -9.56 5.78 14.83
C ARG A 301 -10.39 6.47 13.76
N ALA A 302 -11.03 5.71 12.86
CA ALA A 302 -11.91 6.27 11.82
C ALA A 302 -13.11 7.01 12.42
N ILE A 303 -13.77 6.41 13.43
CA ILE A 303 -14.93 6.97 14.08
C ILE A 303 -14.56 8.22 14.88
N LEU A 304 -13.51 8.17 15.68
CA LEU A 304 -13.04 9.31 16.45
C LEU A 304 -12.55 10.44 15.54
N GLY A 305 -11.98 10.09 14.38
CA GLY A 305 -11.60 11.05 13.34
C GLY A 305 -12.80 11.83 12.77
N TYR A 306 -13.96 11.19 12.64
CA TYR A 306 -15.18 11.85 12.18
C TYR A 306 -15.68 12.95 13.15
N ALA A 307 -15.45 12.76 14.45
CA ALA A 307 -15.79 13.72 15.51
C ALA A 307 -14.56 14.50 16.03
N MET A 308 -13.43 14.49 15.32
CA MET A 308 -12.14 15.02 15.79
C MET A 308 -12.18 16.51 16.17
N ASN A 309 -13.01 17.30 15.50
CA ASN A 309 -13.16 18.73 15.74
C ASN A 309 -14.26 19.07 16.76
N THR A 310 -14.93 18.06 17.28
CA THR A 310 -16.02 18.22 18.25
C THR A 310 -15.56 17.74 19.61
N GLU A 311 -15.79 18.55 20.64
CA GLU A 311 -15.52 18.16 22.03
C GLU A 311 -16.76 17.52 22.65
N CYS A 312 -16.55 16.47 23.44
CA CYS A 312 -17.62 15.91 24.26
C CYS A 312 -17.90 16.86 25.43
N LYS A 313 -19.03 17.57 25.38
CA LYS A 313 -19.42 18.53 26.42
C LYS A 313 -19.99 17.88 27.68
N ALA A 314 -20.45 16.63 27.57
CA ALA A 314 -21.09 15.92 28.67
C ALA A 314 -20.09 15.57 29.79
N VAL A 315 -20.43 15.93 31.01
CA VAL A 315 -19.63 15.61 32.19
C VAL A 315 -20.08 14.26 32.75
N VAL A 316 -19.40 13.21 32.31
CA VAL A 316 -19.66 11.81 32.69
C VAL A 316 -18.39 11.07 33.07
N LYS A 317 -18.51 10.10 33.97
CA LYS A 317 -17.46 9.16 34.35
C LYS A 317 -17.75 7.78 33.78
N ALA A 318 -16.77 7.14 33.18
CA ALA A 318 -16.86 5.74 32.79
C ALA A 318 -16.72 4.85 34.03
N VAL A 319 -17.69 3.96 34.27
CA VAL A 319 -17.74 3.06 35.42
C VAL A 319 -17.65 1.57 35.02
N GLY A 320 -17.88 1.25 33.75
CA GLY A 320 -17.75 -0.11 33.20
C GLY A 320 -17.32 -0.05 31.75
N ASN A 321 -16.55 -1.05 31.29
CA ASN A 321 -16.10 -1.12 29.91
C ASN A 321 -15.99 -2.55 29.42
N ILE A 322 -16.59 -2.83 28.26
CA ILE A 322 -16.44 -4.07 27.50
C ILE A 322 -15.68 -3.72 26.23
N PRO A 323 -14.40 -4.09 26.12
CA PRO A 323 -13.60 -3.80 24.93
C PRO A 323 -14.10 -4.56 23.71
N PHE A 324 -13.79 -4.05 22.52
CA PHE A 324 -14.16 -4.72 21.27
C PHE A 324 -13.55 -6.13 21.17
N ASN A 325 -14.37 -7.09 20.86
CA ASN A 325 -13.99 -8.46 20.57
C ASN A 325 -14.51 -8.86 19.18
N SER A 326 -13.64 -9.42 18.33
CA SER A 326 -14.01 -9.85 16.97
C SER A 326 -15.05 -10.97 16.92
N THR A 327 -15.14 -11.79 17.98
CA THR A 327 -16.16 -12.85 18.11
C THR A 327 -17.52 -12.24 18.44
N ASN A 328 -17.56 -11.31 19.39
CA ASN A 328 -18.79 -10.65 19.82
C ASN A 328 -19.21 -9.52 18.86
N LYS A 329 -18.26 -8.90 18.17
CA LYS A 329 -18.44 -7.80 17.21
C LYS A 329 -19.07 -6.54 17.80
N TYR A 330 -18.88 -6.26 19.08
CA TYR A 330 -19.33 -5.04 19.74
C TYR A 330 -18.32 -4.58 20.80
N SER A 331 -18.46 -3.33 21.23
CA SER A 331 -17.88 -2.78 22.46
C SER A 331 -18.93 -1.95 23.19
N ALA A 332 -18.79 -1.81 24.49
CA ALA A 332 -19.69 -1.00 25.29
C ALA A 332 -18.95 -0.31 26.45
N THR A 333 -19.45 0.88 26.84
CA THR A 333 -18.96 1.63 28.01
C THR A 333 -20.14 2.14 28.80
N GLN A 334 -20.21 1.84 30.08
CA GLN A 334 -21.18 2.42 30.98
C GLN A 334 -20.67 3.76 31.50
N VAL A 335 -21.50 4.77 31.43
CA VAL A 335 -21.21 6.12 31.94
C VAL A 335 -22.24 6.55 32.97
N GLU A 336 -21.78 7.31 33.97
CA GLU A 336 -22.60 7.91 35.04
C GLU A 336 -22.30 9.40 35.14
N GLY A 337 -23.30 10.22 35.48
CA GLY A 337 -23.19 11.64 35.67
C GLY A 337 -24.32 12.45 35.06
N GLU A 338 -24.04 13.27 34.08
CA GLU A 338 -25.08 13.98 33.32
C GLU A 338 -25.98 13.03 32.52
N TYR A 339 -25.42 11.87 32.13
CA TYR A 339 -26.10 10.74 31.50
C TYR A 339 -25.73 9.45 32.24
N ASP A 340 -26.75 8.67 32.60
CA ASP A 340 -26.59 7.34 33.16
C ASP A 340 -26.98 6.33 32.08
N LEU A 341 -26.01 5.96 31.22
CA LEU A 341 -26.24 5.17 30.01
C LEU A 341 -25.14 4.16 29.77
N SER A 342 -25.52 3.02 29.21
CA SER A 342 -24.62 2.10 28.53
C SER A 342 -24.49 2.51 27.07
N LEU A 343 -23.31 2.97 26.66
CA LEU A 343 -22.98 3.37 25.30
C LEU A 343 -22.48 2.13 24.54
N ILE A 344 -23.18 1.75 23.47
CA ILE A 344 -22.92 0.48 22.77
C ILE A 344 -22.63 0.81 21.32
N LYS A 345 -21.57 0.19 20.74
CA LYS A 345 -21.29 0.25 19.31
C LYS A 345 -20.89 -1.13 18.79
N GLY A 346 -21.28 -1.46 17.58
CA GLY A 346 -20.97 -2.77 17.01
C GLY A 346 -21.59 -3.03 15.65
N ALA A 347 -21.51 -4.27 15.23
CA ALA A 347 -22.08 -4.72 13.97
C ALA A 347 -23.62 -4.53 13.96
N PRO A 348 -24.19 -3.98 12.87
CA PRO A 348 -25.62 -3.68 12.78
C PRO A 348 -26.49 -4.88 13.13
N GLU A 349 -26.13 -6.08 12.65
CA GLU A 349 -26.87 -7.32 12.92
C GLU A 349 -26.94 -7.72 14.40
N LYS A 350 -26.03 -7.17 15.23
CA LYS A 350 -26.03 -7.42 16.68
C LYS A 350 -26.77 -6.35 17.48
N ILE A 351 -26.75 -5.11 17.00
CA ILE A 351 -27.26 -3.94 17.71
C ILE A 351 -28.73 -3.67 17.36
N LEU A 352 -29.06 -3.65 16.06
CA LEU A 352 -30.38 -3.22 15.58
C LEU A 352 -31.52 -4.11 16.07
N GLN A 353 -31.28 -5.41 16.21
CA GLN A 353 -32.29 -6.37 16.71
C GLN A 353 -32.73 -6.10 18.15
N ARG A 354 -31.91 -5.35 18.92
CA ARG A 354 -32.21 -4.97 20.31
C ARG A 354 -32.74 -3.54 20.46
N CYS A 355 -32.76 -2.78 19.35
CA CYS A 355 -33.28 -1.41 19.35
C CYS A 355 -34.80 -1.42 19.12
N SER A 356 -35.53 -0.78 20.01
CA SER A 356 -36.97 -0.53 19.88
C SER A 356 -37.29 0.91 19.46
N HIS A 357 -36.37 1.84 19.71
CA HIS A 357 -36.50 3.27 19.43
C HIS A 357 -35.22 3.80 18.77
N TYR A 358 -35.33 5.01 18.19
CA TYR A 358 -34.18 5.82 17.78
C TYR A 358 -34.31 7.22 18.35
N TYR A 359 -33.21 7.96 18.44
CA TYR A 359 -33.21 9.38 18.82
C TYR A 359 -33.41 10.25 17.59
N ASP A 360 -34.41 11.18 17.66
CA ASP A 360 -34.54 12.27 16.71
C ASP A 360 -33.52 13.40 17.00
N LYS A 361 -33.50 14.45 16.18
CA LYS A 361 -32.56 15.59 16.34
C LYS A 361 -32.63 16.25 17.70
N ASP A 362 -33.81 16.27 18.34
CA ASP A 362 -34.04 16.86 19.65
C ASP A 362 -33.69 15.90 20.80
N GLY A 363 -33.24 14.69 20.50
CA GLY A 363 -32.94 13.65 21.48
C GLY A 363 -34.17 12.94 22.04
N LYS A 364 -35.34 13.05 21.39
CA LYS A 364 -36.55 12.35 21.78
C LYS A 364 -36.56 10.94 21.16
N LYS A 365 -37.04 9.97 21.93
CA LYS A 365 -37.18 8.60 21.44
C LYS A 365 -38.37 8.48 20.50
N GLN A 366 -38.14 7.96 19.31
CA GLN A 366 -39.15 7.70 18.29
C GLN A 366 -39.20 6.20 17.99
N PRO A 367 -40.35 5.63 17.58
CA PRO A 367 -40.45 4.25 17.17
C PRO A 367 -39.47 3.92 16.03
N PHE A 368 -38.77 2.79 16.11
CA PHE A 368 -37.74 2.39 15.17
C PHE A 368 -38.30 1.43 14.10
N ASP A 369 -38.11 1.80 12.80
CA ASP A 369 -38.40 0.94 11.66
C ASP A 369 -37.11 0.34 11.10
N MET A 370 -36.81 -0.88 11.55
CA MET A 370 -35.60 -1.61 11.14
C MET A 370 -35.55 -1.91 9.63
N THR A 371 -36.71 -2.04 8.96
CA THR A 371 -36.76 -2.43 7.55
C THR A 371 -36.14 -1.37 6.64
N LYS A 372 -36.49 -0.10 6.87
CA LYS A 372 -35.95 1.02 6.08
C LYS A 372 -34.46 1.19 6.28
N LEU A 373 -33.99 1.06 7.53
CA LEU A 373 -32.58 1.22 7.84
C LEU A 373 -31.74 0.05 7.26
N ASN A 374 -32.24 -1.19 7.32
CA ASN A 374 -31.56 -2.35 6.71
C ASN A 374 -31.40 -2.18 5.20
N ALA A 375 -32.43 -1.71 4.48
CA ALA A 375 -32.31 -1.43 3.05
C ALA A 375 -31.21 -0.40 2.75
N LYS A 376 -31.05 0.62 3.60
CA LYS A 376 -29.98 1.61 3.47
C LYS A 376 -28.59 1.02 3.79
N ILE A 377 -28.51 0.14 4.78
CA ILE A 377 -27.27 -0.58 5.14
C ILE A 377 -26.84 -1.48 3.98
N ASP A 378 -27.76 -2.19 3.34
CA ASP A 378 -27.48 -3.04 2.18
C ASP A 378 -27.00 -2.20 0.97
N GLU A 379 -27.61 -1.03 0.72
CA GLU A 379 -27.15 -0.08 -0.28
C GLU A 379 -25.67 0.33 -0.03
N LEU A 380 -25.34 0.65 1.22
CA LEU A 380 -23.97 1.04 1.61
C LEU A 380 -22.99 -0.13 1.48
N ALA A 381 -23.39 -1.32 1.88
CA ALA A 381 -22.58 -2.53 1.75
C ALA A 381 -22.23 -2.82 0.27
N ASN A 382 -23.18 -2.62 -0.65
CA ASN A 382 -22.95 -2.73 -2.10
C ASN A 382 -21.98 -1.69 -2.64
N ARG A 383 -21.75 -0.60 -1.90
CA ARG A 383 -20.76 0.44 -2.20
C ARG A 383 -19.45 0.24 -1.44
N ALA A 384 -19.19 -0.95 -0.91
CA ALA A 384 -18.02 -1.30 -0.08
C ALA A 384 -17.87 -0.43 1.18
N ILE A 385 -18.98 0.08 1.73
CA ILE A 385 -19.01 0.87 2.96
C ILE A 385 -19.38 -0.09 4.10
N ARG A 386 -18.48 -0.23 5.07
CA ARG A 386 -18.75 -0.97 6.30
C ARG A 386 -19.61 -0.11 7.22
N VAL A 387 -20.70 -0.64 7.72
CA VAL A 387 -21.57 0.07 8.64
C VAL A 387 -21.35 -0.39 10.08
N LEU A 388 -21.29 0.58 11.01
CA LEU A 388 -21.23 0.36 12.45
C LEU A 388 -22.43 1.03 13.08
N ALA A 389 -23.24 0.29 13.85
CA ALA A 389 -24.36 0.83 14.61
C ALA A 389 -23.91 1.34 15.97
N VAL A 390 -24.52 2.44 16.41
CA VAL A 390 -24.31 3.08 17.71
C VAL A 390 -25.67 3.18 18.40
N ALA A 391 -25.77 2.67 19.62
CA ALA A 391 -26.98 2.64 20.43
C ALA A 391 -26.69 2.93 21.90
N THR A 392 -27.71 3.25 22.67
CA THR A 392 -27.64 3.40 24.11
C THR A 392 -28.67 2.51 24.80
N SER A 393 -28.38 2.13 26.04
CA SER A 393 -29.35 1.50 26.96
C SER A 393 -29.32 2.20 28.31
N GLU A 394 -30.47 2.28 28.97
CA GLU A 394 -30.59 2.75 30.35
C GLU A 394 -30.24 1.63 31.36
N ASP A 395 -30.19 0.38 30.91
CA ASP A 395 -29.78 -0.75 31.74
C ASP A 395 -28.25 -0.80 31.86
N ALA A 396 -27.77 -1.20 33.02
CA ALA A 396 -26.34 -1.36 33.30
C ALA A 396 -25.70 -2.52 32.49
N LEU A 397 -24.39 -2.42 32.27
CA LEU A 397 -23.62 -3.54 31.72
C LEU A 397 -23.53 -4.68 32.75
N GLY A 398 -23.57 -5.93 32.26
CA GLY A 398 -23.12 -7.06 33.06
C GLY A 398 -21.60 -7.14 33.12
N GLU A 399 -21.04 -8.07 33.91
CA GLU A 399 -19.58 -8.18 34.11
C GLU A 399 -18.81 -8.34 32.78
N GLU A 400 -19.34 -9.11 31.83
CA GLU A 400 -18.76 -9.26 30.46
C GLU A 400 -19.86 -9.30 29.39
N SER A 401 -21.07 -8.82 29.68
CA SER A 401 -22.23 -8.90 28.80
C SER A 401 -22.92 -7.57 28.60
N LEU A 402 -23.48 -7.39 27.40
CA LEU A 402 -24.35 -6.26 27.10
C LEU A 402 -25.60 -6.26 27.98
N PRO A 403 -26.24 -5.07 28.19
CA PRO A 403 -27.49 -4.98 28.93
C PRO A 403 -28.52 -5.99 28.43
N ALA A 404 -29.20 -6.67 29.36
CA ALA A 404 -30.26 -7.57 29.04
C ALA A 404 -31.47 -6.78 28.51
N GLY A 405 -32.18 -7.36 27.51
CA GLY A 405 -33.37 -6.72 26.96
C GLY A 405 -33.24 -6.22 25.53
N ASN A 406 -34.38 -5.79 24.97
CA ASN A 406 -34.55 -5.37 23.58
C ASN A 406 -35.16 -3.94 23.53
N ASN A 407 -34.88 -3.10 24.50
CA ASN A 407 -35.37 -1.73 24.63
C ASN A 407 -34.31 -0.66 24.41
N TRP A 408 -33.25 -1.03 23.67
CA TRP A 408 -32.19 -0.07 23.36
C TRP A 408 -32.70 1.04 22.43
N THR A 409 -32.03 2.16 22.47
CA THR A 409 -32.32 3.31 21.62
C THR A 409 -31.16 3.54 20.65
N LEU A 410 -31.45 3.47 19.38
CA LEU A 410 -30.46 3.70 18.32
C LEU A 410 -30.08 5.18 18.27
N VAL A 411 -28.81 5.48 18.33
CA VAL A 411 -28.26 6.82 18.01
C VAL A 411 -28.18 6.96 16.50
N GLY A 412 -27.63 5.96 15.81
CA GLY A 412 -27.52 5.90 14.37
C GLY A 412 -26.44 4.95 13.90
N CYS A 413 -26.10 5.03 12.63
CA CYS A 413 -25.11 4.19 11.97
C CYS A 413 -24.02 5.03 11.32
N LEU A 414 -22.76 4.62 11.48
CA LEU A 414 -21.59 5.24 10.84
C LEU A 414 -21.14 4.37 9.67
N GLY A 415 -21.02 4.97 8.49
CA GLY A 415 -20.43 4.33 7.31
C GLY A 415 -18.93 4.57 7.28
N ILE A 416 -18.14 3.48 7.17
CA ILE A 416 -16.69 3.49 7.26
C ILE A 416 -16.12 2.78 6.03
N ARG A 417 -15.17 3.40 5.35
CA ARG A 417 -14.44 2.78 4.25
C ARG A 417 -13.05 3.39 4.06
N ASP A 418 -12.23 2.73 3.26
CA ASP A 418 -11.02 3.30 2.68
C ASP A 418 -11.39 4.00 1.36
N GLU A 419 -11.30 5.32 1.34
CA GLU A 419 -11.75 6.14 0.21
C GLU A 419 -10.77 6.10 -0.97
N VAL A 420 -11.34 6.13 -2.19
CA VAL A 420 -10.58 6.33 -3.43
C VAL A 420 -9.93 7.71 -3.41
N ARG A 421 -8.65 7.76 -3.77
CA ARG A 421 -7.95 9.04 -3.93
C ARG A 421 -8.50 9.78 -5.14
N PRO A 422 -8.86 11.06 -5.05
CA PRO A 422 -9.31 11.84 -6.19
C PRO A 422 -8.29 11.85 -7.34
N GLU A 423 -6.99 11.88 -7.00
CA GLU A 423 -5.89 11.86 -7.95
C GLU A 423 -5.83 10.54 -8.74
N SER A 424 -6.19 9.42 -8.11
CA SER A 424 -6.21 8.11 -8.76
C SER A 424 -7.22 8.03 -9.88
N VAL A 425 -8.40 8.66 -9.72
CA VAL A 425 -9.44 8.69 -10.76
C VAL A 425 -8.92 9.41 -12.01
N THR A 426 -8.28 10.56 -11.83
CA THR A 426 -7.70 11.35 -12.93
C THR A 426 -6.56 10.58 -13.59
N ALA A 427 -5.63 10.03 -12.80
CA ALA A 427 -4.48 9.27 -13.29
C ALA A 427 -4.91 8.02 -14.08
N ILE A 428 -5.90 7.25 -13.59
CA ILE A 428 -6.44 6.07 -14.28
C ILE A 428 -7.03 6.48 -15.65
N LYS A 429 -7.78 7.58 -15.69
CA LYS A 429 -8.35 8.09 -16.94
C LYS A 429 -7.27 8.47 -17.95
N GLU A 430 -6.21 9.14 -17.52
CA GLU A 430 -5.08 9.54 -18.35
C GLU A 430 -4.31 8.32 -18.87
N VAL A 431 -4.01 7.35 -18.01
CA VAL A 431 -3.28 6.12 -18.36
C VAL A 431 -4.09 5.27 -19.34
N LYS A 432 -5.41 5.11 -19.13
CA LYS A 432 -6.31 4.44 -20.08
C LYS A 432 -6.38 5.20 -21.42
N GLY A 433 -6.41 6.54 -21.38
CA GLY A 433 -6.37 7.40 -22.57
C GLY A 433 -5.09 7.26 -23.38
N ALA A 434 -3.98 6.90 -22.74
CA ALA A 434 -2.71 6.57 -23.39
C ALA A 434 -2.67 5.14 -23.98
N GLY A 435 -3.76 4.37 -23.90
CA GLY A 435 -3.86 3.00 -24.41
C GLY A 435 -3.28 1.93 -23.48
N VAL A 436 -2.99 2.25 -22.25
CA VAL A 436 -2.48 1.31 -21.23
C VAL A 436 -3.66 0.67 -20.49
N GLN A 437 -3.68 -0.66 -20.41
CA GLN A 437 -4.64 -1.38 -19.59
C GLN A 437 -4.25 -1.27 -18.11
N VAL A 438 -5.16 -0.81 -17.24
CA VAL A 438 -4.94 -0.77 -15.80
C VAL A 438 -5.66 -1.94 -15.15
N VAL A 439 -4.92 -2.71 -14.34
CA VAL A 439 -5.41 -3.88 -13.61
C VAL A 439 -5.21 -3.65 -12.12
N MET A 440 -6.28 -3.72 -11.34
CA MET A 440 -6.21 -3.62 -9.89
C MET A 440 -6.00 -5.01 -9.27
N ILE A 441 -5.02 -5.10 -8.37
CA ILE A 441 -4.74 -6.30 -7.57
C ILE A 441 -5.10 -6.00 -6.11
N THR A 442 -5.81 -6.90 -5.45
CA THR A 442 -6.21 -6.74 -4.05
C THR A 442 -6.54 -8.08 -3.41
N GLY A 443 -6.31 -8.20 -2.08
CA GLY A 443 -6.79 -9.31 -1.25
C GLY A 443 -8.22 -9.14 -0.74
N ASP A 444 -8.93 -8.06 -1.10
CA ASP A 444 -10.31 -7.81 -0.71
C ASP A 444 -11.29 -8.79 -1.37
N ARG A 445 -12.50 -8.86 -0.79
CA ARG A 445 -13.60 -9.58 -1.42
C ARG A 445 -13.98 -8.93 -2.76
N LYS A 446 -14.44 -9.77 -3.69
CA LYS A 446 -14.82 -9.38 -5.05
C LYS A 446 -15.76 -8.17 -5.08
N GLU A 447 -16.79 -8.15 -4.24
CA GLU A 447 -17.80 -7.10 -4.19
C GLU A 447 -17.17 -5.74 -3.83
N THR A 448 -16.26 -5.73 -2.85
CA THR A 448 -15.51 -4.53 -2.44
C THR A 448 -14.59 -4.05 -3.56
N ALA A 449 -13.86 -4.96 -4.19
CA ALA A 449 -12.94 -4.66 -5.26
C ALA A 449 -13.67 -4.06 -6.47
N VAL A 450 -14.81 -4.63 -6.86
CA VAL A 450 -15.66 -4.14 -7.96
C VAL A 450 -16.20 -2.73 -7.68
N ALA A 451 -16.69 -2.48 -6.46
CA ALA A 451 -17.21 -1.17 -6.09
C ALA A 451 -16.12 -0.09 -6.20
N ILE A 452 -14.91 -0.36 -5.70
CA ILE A 452 -13.77 0.55 -5.78
C ILE A 452 -13.30 0.72 -7.23
N ALA A 453 -13.24 -0.36 -8.01
CA ALA A 453 -12.83 -0.31 -9.41
C ALA A 453 -13.79 0.53 -10.29
N LYS A 454 -15.10 0.43 -10.03
CA LYS A 454 -16.11 1.29 -10.68
C LYS A 454 -15.94 2.75 -10.30
N GLU A 455 -15.77 3.04 -9.01
CA GLU A 455 -15.59 4.40 -8.52
C GLU A 455 -14.31 5.06 -9.04
N ALA A 456 -13.22 4.27 -9.12
CA ALA A 456 -11.94 4.71 -9.68
C ALA A 456 -11.93 4.83 -11.22
N GLY A 457 -13.01 4.41 -11.91
CA GLY A 457 -13.08 4.43 -13.38
C GLY A 457 -12.24 3.36 -14.08
N LEU A 458 -11.86 2.29 -13.32
CA LEU A 458 -11.14 1.14 -13.87
C LEU A 458 -12.03 0.28 -14.76
N ILE A 459 -13.28 0.05 -14.34
CA ILE A 459 -14.27 -0.75 -15.05
C ILE A 459 -15.59 0.00 -15.17
N ASP A 460 -16.28 -0.18 -16.28
CA ASP A 460 -17.60 0.41 -16.54
C ASP A 460 -18.73 -0.59 -16.23
N SER A 461 -18.44 -1.90 -16.31
CA SER A 461 -19.38 -2.99 -16.08
C SER A 461 -18.71 -4.19 -15.39
N ASP A 462 -19.51 -5.13 -14.87
CA ASP A 462 -19.03 -6.35 -14.22
C ASP A 462 -18.39 -7.37 -15.18
N SER A 463 -18.46 -7.13 -16.50
CA SER A 463 -17.94 -8.00 -17.53
C SER A 463 -16.41 -8.03 -17.66
N ASN A 464 -15.70 -7.09 -17.02
CA ASN A 464 -14.24 -6.97 -17.06
C ASN A 464 -13.54 -7.60 -15.83
N LEU A 465 -14.22 -8.55 -15.17
CA LEU A 465 -13.69 -9.24 -14.00
C LEU A 465 -13.01 -10.54 -14.42
N MET A 466 -11.78 -10.75 -13.98
CA MET A 466 -11.06 -12.02 -14.06
C MET A 466 -11.17 -12.78 -12.74
#